data_d86e3a870412e5628479c32bf09cf10b
#
_entry.id   d86e3a870412e5628479c32bf09cf10b
#
_cell.length_a   1.000
_cell.length_b   1.000
_cell.length_c   1.000
_cell.angle_alpha   90.00
_cell.angle_beta   90.00
_cell.angle_gamma   90.00
#
_symmetry.space_group_name_H-M   'P 1'
#
loop_
_entity.id
_entity.type
_entity.pdbx_description
1 polymer ?
#
loop_
_entity_poly.entity_id
_entity_poly.type
_entity_poly.pdbx_seq_one_letter_code
_entity_poly.pdbx_strand_id
1 'polypeptide(L)'
;MSNNFIPLSSDKLINRINKIPRIQLANLPTPLEFLPNISKELEINLYIKRDDCTGLAFGGNKTRHLEFIMHKAKVGDYDCVLTGAATQSNWCRQTVAAANKLGLETFLVLVRGVKSDEMQGNFLLYNVLGANIDVVEGENVEDIPGHLDQKYEELLNAGRKPLLIKGGFDINDTVLAGISYANAMAELDYQMKENDFIADHLFVTAANMTQAGCDLGSRILGWPTRIQGISPVYFEMDIKEDIARICNKG
;
A
#
# COMPACT_ATOMS: atom_id res chain seq x y z
N MET A 1 -9.74 -30.02 -15.01
CA MET A 1 -10.19 -29.14 -16.11
C MET A 1 -9.16 -28.04 -16.24
N SER A 2 -8.32 -28.04 -17.27
CA SER A 2 -7.38 -26.95 -17.54
C SER A 2 -8.20 -25.75 -18.00
N ASN A 3 -8.50 -24.83 -17.08
CA ASN A 3 -8.96 -23.51 -17.48
C ASN A 3 -7.85 -22.92 -18.35
N ASN A 4 -8.09 -22.82 -19.66
CA ASN A 4 -7.21 -22.08 -20.57
C ASN A 4 -7.27 -20.61 -20.19
N PHE A 5 -6.49 -20.22 -19.19
CA PHE A 5 -6.34 -18.82 -18.81
C PHE A 5 -5.67 -18.08 -19.98
N ILE A 6 -6.33 -17.07 -20.51
CA ILE A 6 -5.80 -16.20 -21.56
C ILE A 6 -5.32 -14.91 -20.89
N PRO A 7 -4.00 -14.62 -20.92
CA PRO A 7 -3.46 -13.38 -20.36
C PRO A 7 -4.10 -12.14 -20.96
N LEU A 8 -4.24 -11.10 -20.15
CA LEU A 8 -4.66 -9.79 -20.63
C LEU A 8 -3.46 -8.97 -21.10
N SER A 9 -3.67 -8.08 -22.07
CA SER A 9 -2.70 -7.00 -22.29
C SER A 9 -2.78 -5.97 -21.18
N SER A 10 -1.69 -5.19 -20.98
CA SER A 10 -1.64 -4.10 -20.01
C SER A 10 -2.77 -3.10 -20.20
N ASP A 11 -3.11 -2.73 -21.46
CA ASP A 11 -4.25 -1.86 -21.77
C ASP A 11 -5.56 -2.42 -21.24
N LYS A 12 -5.81 -3.72 -21.46
CA LYS A 12 -7.04 -4.35 -20.99
C LYS A 12 -7.12 -4.39 -19.47
N LEU A 13 -5.99 -4.64 -18.81
CA LEU A 13 -5.92 -4.63 -17.35
C LEU A 13 -6.18 -3.22 -16.82
N ILE A 14 -5.47 -2.22 -17.32
CA ILE A 14 -5.65 -0.81 -16.93
C ILE A 14 -7.08 -0.35 -17.17
N ASN A 15 -7.67 -0.69 -18.34
CA ASN A 15 -9.05 -0.32 -18.65
C ASN A 15 -10.08 -0.97 -17.69
N ARG A 16 -9.80 -2.15 -17.14
CA ARG A 16 -10.61 -2.76 -16.10
C ARG A 16 -10.46 -2.03 -14.77
N ILE A 17 -9.22 -1.77 -14.35
CA ILE A 17 -8.90 -1.11 -13.09
C ILE A 17 -9.41 0.35 -13.08
N ASN A 18 -9.38 1.05 -14.21
CA ASN A 18 -9.88 2.43 -14.33
C ASN A 18 -11.41 2.55 -14.12
N LYS A 19 -12.15 1.45 -14.10
CA LYS A 19 -13.57 1.43 -13.71
C LYS A 19 -13.75 1.52 -12.19
N ILE A 20 -12.69 1.25 -11.43
CA ILE A 20 -12.71 1.36 -9.97
C ILE A 20 -12.40 2.81 -9.60
N PRO A 21 -13.29 3.47 -8.87
CA PRO A 21 -13.09 4.85 -8.50
C PRO A 21 -11.82 5.05 -7.66
N ARG A 22 -11.08 6.12 -7.96
CA ARG A 22 -9.88 6.51 -7.21
C ARG A 22 -9.65 8.01 -7.23
N ILE A 23 -8.80 8.49 -6.34
CA ILE A 23 -8.30 9.87 -6.33
C ILE A 23 -6.85 9.88 -6.79
N GLN A 24 -6.38 11.00 -7.29
CA GLN A 24 -4.98 11.15 -7.70
C GLN A 24 -4.14 11.66 -6.53
N LEU A 25 -3.23 10.84 -6.05
CA LEU A 25 -2.28 11.17 -4.98
C LEU A 25 -0.82 11.00 -5.43
N ALA A 26 -0.56 9.98 -6.23
CA ALA A 26 0.78 9.60 -6.66
C ALA A 26 1.22 10.31 -7.95
N ASN A 27 2.52 10.56 -8.05
CA ASN A 27 3.19 10.91 -9.31
C ASN A 27 3.49 9.62 -10.07
N LEU A 28 2.70 9.33 -11.11
CA LEU A 28 2.81 8.11 -11.92
C LEU A 28 3.02 8.46 -13.40
N PRO A 29 3.72 7.61 -14.16
CA PRO A 29 4.43 6.40 -13.71
C PRO A 29 5.67 6.73 -12.87
N THR A 30 6.01 5.86 -11.91
CA THR A 30 7.31 5.98 -11.23
C THR A 30 8.43 5.47 -12.15
N PRO A 31 9.67 5.98 -12.03
CA PRO A 31 10.76 5.54 -12.89
C PRO A 31 11.10 4.05 -12.76
N LEU A 32 11.55 3.44 -13.85
CA LEU A 32 12.26 2.17 -13.86
C LEU A 32 13.70 2.47 -14.26
N GLU A 33 14.65 2.31 -13.34
CA GLU A 33 16.04 2.71 -13.52
C GLU A 33 16.97 1.51 -13.59
N PHE A 34 17.87 1.48 -14.58
CA PHE A 34 18.97 0.51 -14.62
C PHE A 34 20.05 0.89 -13.61
N LEU A 35 20.59 -0.07 -12.88
CA LEU A 35 21.63 0.13 -11.87
C LEU A 35 22.99 -0.39 -12.36
N PRO A 36 23.78 0.38 -13.12
CA PRO A 36 24.94 -0.14 -13.84
C PRO A 36 26.07 -0.66 -12.95
N ASN A 37 26.33 0.01 -11.83
CA ASN A 37 27.44 -0.36 -10.94
C ASN A 37 27.20 -1.73 -10.26
N ILE A 38 26.04 -1.89 -9.66
CA ILE A 38 25.69 -3.13 -8.98
C ILE A 38 25.39 -4.25 -9.99
N SER A 39 24.87 -3.93 -11.17
CA SER A 39 24.71 -4.90 -12.27
C SER A 39 26.05 -5.48 -12.71
N LYS A 40 27.07 -4.65 -12.82
CA LYS A 40 28.43 -5.09 -13.15
C LYS A 40 29.05 -5.96 -12.04
N GLU A 41 28.83 -5.60 -10.78
CA GLU A 41 29.36 -6.33 -9.63
C GLU A 41 28.74 -7.74 -9.50
N LEU A 42 27.42 -7.82 -9.75
CA LEU A 42 26.66 -9.08 -9.61
C LEU A 42 26.57 -9.89 -10.92
N GLU A 43 27.10 -9.37 -12.03
CA GLU A 43 27.02 -9.98 -13.37
C GLU A 43 25.57 -10.25 -13.82
N ILE A 44 24.63 -9.35 -13.48
CA ILE A 44 23.22 -9.41 -13.88
C ILE A 44 22.75 -8.06 -14.39
N ASN A 45 21.60 -8.02 -15.07
CA ASN A 45 20.91 -6.77 -15.38
C ASN A 45 19.95 -6.45 -14.24
N LEU A 46 20.32 -5.49 -13.38
CA LEU A 46 19.49 -5.07 -12.24
C LEU A 46 18.82 -3.74 -12.52
N TYR A 47 17.51 -3.73 -12.35
CA TYR A 47 16.67 -2.51 -12.44
C TYR A 47 15.98 -2.26 -11.10
N ILE A 48 15.67 -1.01 -10.82
CA ILE A 48 14.86 -0.61 -9.67
C ILE A 48 13.61 0.14 -10.11
N LYS A 49 12.45 -0.31 -9.65
CA LYS A 49 11.19 0.42 -9.75
C LYS A 49 11.08 1.39 -8.60
N ARG A 50 11.14 2.69 -8.89
CA ARG A 50 11.29 3.79 -7.92
C ARG A 50 9.97 4.19 -7.28
N ASP A 51 9.31 3.29 -6.56
CA ASP A 51 8.07 3.61 -5.85
C ASP A 51 8.28 4.51 -4.61
N ASP A 52 9.52 4.78 -4.23
CA ASP A 52 9.90 5.88 -3.36
C ASP A 52 9.61 7.25 -4.01
N CYS A 53 9.53 7.35 -5.33
CA CYS A 53 9.25 8.58 -6.08
C CYS A 53 7.76 8.85 -6.30
N THR A 54 6.83 8.19 -5.61
CA THR A 54 5.38 8.47 -5.70
C THR A 54 4.98 9.86 -5.19
N GLY A 55 5.86 10.56 -4.50
CA GLY A 55 5.77 12.00 -4.18
C GLY A 55 5.09 12.33 -2.87
N LEU A 56 3.95 11.74 -2.51
CA LEU A 56 3.18 12.09 -1.33
C LEU A 56 3.97 11.83 -0.04
N ALA A 57 4.26 12.87 0.73
CA ALA A 57 4.97 12.81 2.01
C ALA A 57 6.21 11.88 1.96
N PHE A 58 7.19 12.23 1.12
CA PHE A 58 8.41 11.47 0.85
C PHE A 58 8.21 10.15 0.09
N GLY A 59 7.03 9.94 -0.51
CA GLY A 59 6.76 8.80 -1.38
C GLY A 59 6.64 7.45 -0.67
N GLY A 60 6.54 6.41 -1.46
CA GLY A 60 6.40 5.02 -1.04
C GLY A 60 5.14 4.34 -1.58
N ASN A 61 5.12 3.02 -1.46
CA ASN A 61 4.07 2.15 -1.99
C ASN A 61 2.64 2.46 -1.48
N LYS A 62 2.52 3.01 -0.27
CA LYS A 62 1.20 3.25 0.34
C LYS A 62 0.41 4.34 -0.37
N THR A 63 1.07 5.25 -1.08
CA THR A 63 0.39 6.25 -1.92
C THR A 63 -0.50 5.59 -2.97
N ARG A 64 -0.02 4.52 -3.64
CA ARG A 64 -0.82 3.76 -4.62
C ARG A 64 -2.05 3.12 -3.98
N HIS A 65 -1.90 2.51 -2.80
CA HIS A 65 -3.03 1.94 -2.06
C HIS A 65 -4.07 3.00 -1.71
N LEU A 66 -3.60 4.14 -1.20
CA LEU A 66 -4.46 5.22 -0.74
C LEU A 66 -5.23 5.90 -1.87
N GLU A 67 -4.76 5.88 -3.12
CA GLU A 67 -5.53 6.39 -4.25
C GLU A 67 -6.92 5.73 -4.35
N PHE A 68 -6.98 4.42 -4.12
CA PHE A 68 -8.24 3.66 -4.19
C PHE A 68 -9.02 3.73 -2.87
N ILE A 69 -8.36 3.55 -1.74
CA ILE A 69 -9.01 3.51 -0.42
C ILE A 69 -9.60 4.87 -0.05
N MET A 70 -8.85 5.96 -0.27
CA MET A 70 -9.26 7.31 0.09
C MET A 70 -10.31 7.92 -0.85
N HIS A 71 -10.71 7.21 -1.93
CA HIS A 71 -11.85 7.65 -2.72
C HIS A 71 -13.12 7.77 -1.87
N LYS A 72 -13.29 6.89 -0.89
CA LYS A 72 -14.40 6.95 0.08
C LYS A 72 -14.48 8.31 0.77
N ALA A 73 -13.32 8.89 1.11
CA ALA A 73 -13.24 10.20 1.76
C ALA A 73 -13.74 11.35 0.88
N LYS A 74 -13.60 11.21 -0.45
CA LYS A 74 -14.04 12.23 -1.41
C LYS A 74 -15.54 12.24 -1.65
N VAL A 75 -16.19 11.07 -1.54
CA VAL A 75 -17.62 10.92 -1.90
C VAL A 75 -18.54 10.85 -0.69
N GLY A 76 -18.00 10.58 0.50
CA GLY A 76 -18.73 10.52 1.75
C GLY A 76 -18.72 11.85 2.50
N ASP A 77 -19.58 11.96 3.51
CA ASP A 77 -19.67 13.11 4.40
C ASP A 77 -18.81 12.85 5.66
N TYR A 78 -17.48 12.90 5.48
CA TYR A 78 -16.50 12.70 6.54
C TYR A 78 -15.78 14.01 6.85
N ASP A 79 -15.45 14.23 8.12
CA ASP A 79 -14.65 15.37 8.58
C ASP A 79 -13.25 14.97 9.03
N CYS A 80 -13.02 13.67 9.26
CA CYS A 80 -11.74 13.15 9.66
C CYS A 80 -11.51 11.71 9.18
N VAL A 81 -10.25 11.30 9.22
CA VAL A 81 -9.79 9.93 8.96
C VAL A 81 -9.24 9.35 10.25
N LEU A 82 -9.64 8.12 10.56
CA LEU A 82 -9.10 7.34 11.67
C LEU A 82 -8.38 6.11 11.13
N THR A 83 -7.13 5.93 11.52
CA THR A 83 -6.33 4.75 11.19
C THR A 83 -5.29 4.45 12.27
N GLY A 84 -4.59 3.32 12.17
CA GLY A 84 -3.60 2.95 13.17
C GLY A 84 -2.56 1.96 12.65
N ALA A 85 -1.43 1.93 13.35
CA ALA A 85 -0.34 0.98 13.15
C ALA A 85 0.73 1.15 14.24
N ALA A 86 1.94 0.60 14.06
CA ALA A 86 3.08 0.92 14.91
C ALA A 86 3.59 2.36 14.67
N THR A 87 4.27 2.94 15.67
CA THR A 87 4.75 4.34 15.68
C THR A 87 5.59 4.77 14.47
N GLN A 88 6.30 3.87 13.80
CA GLN A 88 7.12 4.19 12.62
C GLN A 88 6.49 3.77 11.29
N SER A 89 5.16 3.68 11.22
CA SER A 89 4.43 3.20 10.06
C SER A 89 4.48 4.14 8.86
N ASN A 90 4.91 3.64 7.71
CA ASN A 90 4.78 4.34 6.42
C ASN A 90 3.31 4.49 5.98
N TRP A 91 2.44 3.59 6.44
CA TRP A 91 1.00 3.67 6.19
C TRP A 91 0.41 4.92 6.82
N CYS A 92 0.62 5.11 8.12
CA CYS A 92 0.11 6.27 8.85
C CYS A 92 0.63 7.59 8.25
N ARG A 93 1.93 7.70 7.95
CA ARG A 93 2.51 8.90 7.34
C ARG A 93 1.81 9.30 6.06
N GLN A 94 1.65 8.36 5.14
CA GLN A 94 1.03 8.65 3.85
C GLN A 94 -0.48 8.86 3.97
N THR A 95 -1.15 8.21 4.94
CA THR A 95 -2.57 8.45 5.22
C THR A 95 -2.82 9.87 5.75
N VAL A 96 -1.99 10.36 6.69
CA VAL A 96 -2.06 11.75 7.17
C VAL A 96 -1.91 12.73 6.01
N ALA A 97 -0.92 12.53 5.16
CA ALA A 97 -0.70 13.40 4.02
C ALA A 97 -1.85 13.35 2.99
N ALA A 98 -2.44 12.17 2.77
CA ALA A 98 -3.59 12.01 1.89
C ALA A 98 -4.83 12.72 2.46
N ALA A 99 -5.09 12.57 3.76
CA ALA A 99 -6.18 13.26 4.45
C ALA A 99 -6.02 14.79 4.36
N ASN A 100 -4.81 15.30 4.63
CA ASN A 100 -4.51 16.73 4.50
C ASN A 100 -4.79 17.28 3.08
N LYS A 101 -4.45 16.52 2.03
CA LYS A 101 -4.81 16.91 0.64
C LYS A 101 -6.31 16.99 0.40
N LEU A 102 -7.11 16.27 1.18
CA LEU A 102 -8.57 16.28 1.09
C LEU A 102 -9.23 17.25 2.09
N GLY A 103 -8.46 17.97 2.89
CA GLY A 103 -8.96 18.89 3.90
C GLY A 103 -9.55 18.19 5.14
N LEU A 104 -9.15 16.95 5.42
CA LEU A 104 -9.63 16.15 6.54
C LEU A 104 -8.59 16.11 7.66
N GLU A 105 -9.04 16.19 8.90
CA GLU A 105 -8.19 15.88 10.06
C GLU A 105 -7.84 14.39 10.10
N THR A 106 -6.76 14.05 10.78
CA THR A 106 -6.37 12.65 10.97
C THR A 106 -6.20 12.33 12.44
N PHE A 107 -6.79 11.22 12.86
CA PHE A 107 -6.58 10.60 14.16
C PHE A 107 -5.80 9.29 13.96
N LEU A 108 -4.69 9.18 14.67
CA LEU A 108 -3.82 8.00 14.63
C LEU A 108 -3.88 7.29 15.98
N VAL A 109 -4.15 5.99 15.95
CA VAL A 109 -4.00 5.09 17.09
C VAL A 109 -2.76 4.26 16.85
N LEU A 110 -1.73 4.46 17.69
CA LEU A 110 -0.41 3.87 17.47
C LEU A 110 0.00 2.97 18.63
N VAL A 111 0.51 1.79 18.31
CA VAL A 111 1.24 0.96 19.28
C VAL A 111 2.75 1.22 19.14
N ARG A 112 3.50 1.10 20.25
CA ARG A 112 4.94 1.39 20.25
C ARG A 112 5.71 0.47 19.31
N GLY A 113 5.39 -0.83 19.28
CA GLY A 113 6.12 -1.81 18.50
C GLY A 113 7.61 -1.87 18.88
N VAL A 114 8.43 -2.40 18.01
CA VAL A 114 9.87 -2.60 18.24
C VAL A 114 10.67 -1.29 18.22
N LYS A 115 10.12 -0.18 17.69
CA LYS A 115 10.88 1.03 17.36
C LYS A 115 10.57 2.23 18.25
N SER A 116 9.97 2.04 19.41
CA SER A 116 9.65 3.09 20.38
C SER A 116 8.82 4.28 19.83
N ASP A 117 8.52 5.22 20.71
CA ASP A 117 7.81 6.48 20.44
C ASP A 117 8.75 7.70 20.52
N GLU A 118 10.03 7.52 20.24
CA GLU A 118 10.97 8.62 20.12
C GLU A 118 10.55 9.57 18.99
N MET A 119 10.67 10.88 19.23
CA MET A 119 10.26 11.92 18.28
C MET A 119 11.24 12.02 17.11
N GLN A 120 11.23 11.01 16.26
CA GLN A 120 12.06 10.88 15.06
C GLN A 120 11.33 10.13 13.94
N GLY A 121 11.88 10.13 12.74
CA GLY A 121 11.37 9.39 11.58
C GLY A 121 9.90 9.70 11.29
N ASN A 122 9.10 8.67 11.07
CA ASN A 122 7.68 8.83 10.77
C ASN A 122 6.88 9.41 11.94
N PHE A 123 7.25 9.10 13.19
CA PHE A 123 6.57 9.65 14.36
C PHE A 123 6.70 11.17 14.44
N LEU A 124 7.88 11.73 14.15
CA LEU A 124 8.07 13.17 14.02
C LEU A 124 7.22 13.74 12.86
N LEU A 125 7.18 13.04 11.73
CA LEU A 125 6.45 13.51 10.55
C LEU A 125 4.93 13.56 10.77
N TYR A 126 4.35 12.66 11.57
CA TYR A 126 2.93 12.74 11.93
C TYR A 126 2.60 14.06 12.63
N ASN A 127 3.46 14.45 13.59
CA ASN A 127 3.31 15.70 14.32
C ASN A 127 3.47 16.93 13.42
N VAL A 128 4.48 16.93 12.55
CA VAL A 128 4.70 18.02 11.57
C VAL A 128 3.52 18.14 10.61
N LEU A 129 2.91 17.03 10.22
CA LEU A 129 1.74 16.99 9.34
C LEU A 129 0.42 17.29 10.07
N GLY A 130 0.44 17.50 11.39
CA GLY A 130 -0.72 17.92 12.18
C GLY A 130 -1.70 16.79 12.52
N ALA A 131 -1.25 15.55 12.64
CA ALA A 131 -2.09 14.45 13.07
C ALA A 131 -2.38 14.51 14.58
N ASN A 132 -3.61 14.14 14.97
CA ASN A 132 -3.96 13.84 16.35
C ASN A 132 -3.49 12.42 16.67
N ILE A 133 -2.64 12.24 17.68
CA ILE A 133 -1.94 10.98 17.94
C ILE A 133 -2.28 10.46 19.32
N ASP A 134 -2.81 9.23 19.38
CA ASP A 134 -2.97 8.46 20.59
C ASP A 134 -1.99 7.28 20.54
N VAL A 135 -1.00 7.28 21.44
CA VAL A 135 -0.11 6.12 21.64
C VAL A 135 -0.73 5.26 22.71
N VAL A 136 -1.17 4.07 22.32
CA VAL A 136 -1.85 3.13 23.23
C VAL A 136 -0.88 2.08 23.77
N GLU A 137 -1.24 1.46 24.89
CA GLU A 137 -0.50 0.33 25.41
C GLU A 137 -0.69 -0.87 24.47
N GLY A 138 0.38 -1.59 24.24
CA GLY A 138 0.45 -2.72 23.32
C GLY A 138 1.76 -2.71 22.56
N GLU A 139 2.26 -3.89 22.26
CA GLU A 139 3.50 -4.06 21.47
C GLU A 139 3.19 -4.60 20.08
N ASN A 140 2.01 -5.22 19.92
CA ASN A 140 1.61 -5.91 18.70
C ASN A 140 0.64 -5.08 17.87
N VAL A 141 0.79 -5.13 16.55
CA VAL A 141 -0.13 -4.46 15.62
C VAL A 141 -1.50 -5.13 15.59
N GLU A 142 -1.61 -6.34 16.05
CA GLU A 142 -2.86 -7.12 16.19
C GLU A 142 -3.83 -6.50 17.21
N ASP A 143 -3.33 -5.68 18.14
CA ASP A 143 -4.14 -4.97 19.14
C ASP A 143 -4.85 -3.73 18.52
N ILE A 144 -4.35 -3.22 17.40
CA ILE A 144 -4.83 -2.01 16.75
C ILE A 144 -6.34 -2.03 16.44
N PRO A 145 -6.93 -3.09 15.88
CA PRO A 145 -8.35 -3.08 15.52
C PRO A 145 -9.28 -2.74 16.68
N GLY A 146 -9.03 -3.31 17.88
CA GLY A 146 -9.82 -3.03 19.07
C GLY A 146 -9.72 -1.57 19.54
N HIS A 147 -8.52 -1.01 19.52
CA HIS A 147 -8.30 0.39 19.86
C HIS A 147 -8.89 1.35 18.81
N LEU A 148 -8.87 0.97 17.52
CA LEU A 148 -9.52 1.74 16.48
C LEU A 148 -11.03 1.77 16.64
N ASP A 149 -11.66 0.64 17.00
CA ASP A 149 -13.10 0.56 17.23
C ASP A 149 -13.51 1.43 18.42
N GLN A 150 -12.74 1.39 19.52
CA GLN A 150 -12.97 2.27 20.66
C GLN A 150 -12.86 3.75 20.28
N LYS A 151 -11.78 4.15 19.58
CA LYS A 151 -11.56 5.54 19.15
C LYS A 151 -12.63 6.00 18.16
N TYR A 152 -13.11 5.13 17.32
CA TYR A 152 -14.20 5.40 16.39
C TYR A 152 -15.47 5.81 17.13
N GLU A 153 -15.88 5.03 18.16
CA GLU A 153 -17.04 5.36 18.98
C GLU A 153 -16.84 6.67 19.77
N GLU A 154 -15.64 6.94 20.29
CA GLU A 154 -15.31 8.22 20.95
C GLU A 154 -15.53 9.39 20.00
N LEU A 155 -15.05 9.30 18.75
CA LEU A 155 -15.22 10.34 17.75
C LEU A 155 -16.69 10.55 17.38
N LEU A 156 -17.46 9.48 17.20
CA LEU A 156 -18.90 9.56 16.93
C LEU A 156 -19.63 10.26 18.07
N ASN A 157 -19.33 9.90 19.32
CA ASN A 157 -19.94 10.52 20.52
C ASN A 157 -19.56 12.02 20.65
N ALA A 158 -18.42 12.41 20.12
CA ALA A 158 -17.99 13.81 20.02
C ALA A 158 -18.63 14.56 18.83
N GLY A 159 -19.55 13.93 18.08
CA GLY A 159 -20.23 14.51 16.93
C GLY A 159 -19.39 14.58 15.66
N ARG A 160 -18.27 13.84 15.60
CA ARG A 160 -17.41 13.77 14.42
C ARG A 160 -17.95 12.71 13.43
N LYS A 161 -17.45 12.77 12.21
CA LYS A 161 -17.78 11.85 11.12
C LYS A 161 -16.52 11.14 10.60
N PRO A 162 -15.96 10.19 11.36
CA PRO A 162 -14.70 9.56 11.00
C PRO A 162 -14.85 8.57 9.85
N LEU A 163 -13.97 8.67 8.85
CA LEU A 163 -13.69 7.58 7.93
C LEU A 163 -12.70 6.62 8.60
N LEU A 164 -13.19 5.47 9.04
CA LEU A 164 -12.34 4.43 9.60
C LEU A 164 -11.66 3.64 8.48
N ILE A 165 -10.32 3.61 8.50
CA ILE A 165 -9.49 2.84 7.57
C ILE A 165 -8.65 1.87 8.38
N LYS A 166 -9.04 0.60 8.39
CA LYS A 166 -8.33 -0.47 9.12
C LYS A 166 -7.13 -1.04 8.34
N GLY A 167 -6.95 -0.63 7.09
CA GLY A 167 -5.82 -1.05 6.26
C GLY A 167 -5.71 -2.58 6.15
N GLY A 168 -4.60 -3.15 6.59
CA GLY A 168 -4.34 -4.59 6.53
C GLY A 168 -5.32 -5.48 7.30
N PHE A 169 -6.13 -4.90 8.19
CA PHE A 169 -7.13 -5.63 8.99
C PHE A 169 -8.54 -5.63 8.37
N ASP A 170 -8.76 -4.92 7.27
CA ASP A 170 -10.00 -4.94 6.51
C ASP A 170 -9.78 -5.55 5.13
N ILE A 171 -10.55 -6.57 4.78
CA ILE A 171 -10.38 -7.29 3.52
C ILE A 171 -10.68 -6.40 2.30
N ASN A 172 -11.60 -5.46 2.40
CA ASN A 172 -11.93 -4.57 1.28
C ASN A 172 -10.80 -3.57 1.03
N ASP A 173 -10.20 -3.04 2.09
CA ASP A 173 -9.03 -2.16 1.99
C ASP A 173 -7.83 -2.93 1.44
N THR A 174 -7.61 -4.19 1.89
CA THR A 174 -6.53 -5.04 1.37
C THR A 174 -6.70 -5.39 -0.10
N VAL A 175 -7.92 -5.66 -0.55
CA VAL A 175 -8.23 -5.94 -1.97
C VAL A 175 -7.98 -4.69 -2.82
N LEU A 176 -8.45 -3.51 -2.42
CA LEU A 176 -8.18 -2.26 -3.12
C LEU A 176 -6.69 -1.95 -3.20
N ALA A 177 -5.95 -2.21 -2.13
CA ALA A 177 -4.50 -2.08 -2.11
C ALA A 177 -3.82 -3.08 -3.07
N GLY A 178 -4.28 -4.33 -3.12
CA GLY A 178 -3.82 -5.34 -4.08
C GLY A 178 -4.07 -4.89 -5.53
N ILE A 179 -5.27 -4.41 -5.84
CA ILE A 179 -5.62 -3.89 -7.16
C ILE A 179 -4.71 -2.74 -7.57
N SER A 180 -4.33 -1.86 -6.63
CA SER A 180 -3.41 -0.77 -6.92
C SER A 180 -2.03 -1.26 -7.40
N TYR A 181 -1.57 -2.40 -6.87
CA TYR A 181 -0.31 -3.01 -7.32
C TYR A 181 -0.47 -3.87 -8.56
N ALA A 182 -1.64 -4.46 -8.82
CA ALA A 182 -1.92 -5.02 -10.14
C ALA A 182 -1.84 -3.92 -11.24
N ASN A 183 -2.29 -2.70 -10.93
CA ASN A 183 -2.10 -1.54 -11.80
C ASN A 183 -0.61 -1.17 -11.98
N ALA A 184 0.19 -1.24 -10.89
CA ALA A 184 1.63 -1.01 -10.95
C ALA A 184 2.36 -2.05 -11.81
N MET A 185 1.88 -3.30 -11.83
CA MET A 185 2.41 -4.35 -12.71
C MET A 185 2.13 -4.05 -14.19
N ALA A 186 0.95 -3.52 -14.52
CA ALA A 186 0.67 -3.07 -15.88
C ALA A 186 1.56 -1.89 -16.30
N GLU A 187 1.82 -0.95 -15.40
CA GLU A 187 2.78 0.15 -15.60
C GLU A 187 4.20 -0.39 -15.84
N LEU A 188 4.63 -1.35 -15.03
CA LEU A 188 5.95 -1.98 -15.17
C LEU A 188 6.06 -2.77 -16.49
N ASP A 189 4.99 -3.43 -16.91
CA ASP A 189 4.94 -4.16 -18.20
C ASP A 189 5.23 -3.24 -19.39
N TYR A 190 4.66 -2.03 -19.40
CA TYR A 190 5.00 -1.04 -20.41
C TYR A 190 6.47 -0.66 -20.37
N GLN A 191 6.99 -0.36 -19.19
CA GLN A 191 8.38 0.08 -19.02
C GLN A 191 9.38 -1.01 -19.39
N MET A 192 9.10 -2.27 -19.09
CA MET A 192 9.91 -3.40 -19.53
C MET A 192 9.91 -3.54 -21.05
N LYS A 193 8.74 -3.39 -21.69
CA LYS A 193 8.62 -3.44 -23.16
C LYS A 193 9.32 -2.28 -23.85
N GLU A 194 9.25 -1.07 -23.28
CA GLU A 194 9.99 0.10 -23.79
C GLU A 194 11.52 -0.09 -23.72
N ASN A 195 11.99 -0.90 -22.78
CA ASN A 195 13.40 -1.25 -22.59
C ASN A 195 13.79 -2.61 -23.19
N ASP A 196 12.90 -3.25 -23.91
CA ASP A 196 13.13 -4.48 -24.68
C ASP A 196 13.55 -5.68 -23.84
N PHE A 197 12.99 -5.81 -22.61
CA PHE A 197 13.25 -6.96 -21.74
C PHE A 197 12.00 -7.42 -20.98
N ILE A 198 12.07 -8.63 -20.44
CA ILE A 198 11.17 -9.19 -19.43
C ILE A 198 12.04 -9.64 -18.26
N ALA A 199 11.69 -9.23 -17.05
CA ALA A 199 12.47 -9.61 -15.87
C ALA A 199 12.29 -11.11 -15.56
N ASP A 200 13.39 -11.81 -15.25
CA ASP A 200 13.33 -13.19 -14.74
C ASP A 200 12.80 -13.23 -13.29
N HIS A 201 13.19 -12.23 -12.51
CA HIS A 201 12.85 -12.12 -11.10
C HIS A 201 12.41 -10.70 -10.75
N LEU A 202 11.41 -10.60 -9.88
CA LEU A 202 11.01 -9.36 -9.23
C LEU A 202 11.03 -9.58 -7.72
N PHE A 203 11.89 -8.80 -7.04
CA PHE A 203 11.97 -8.78 -5.58
C PHE A 203 11.21 -7.58 -5.04
N VAL A 204 10.39 -7.80 -4.03
CA VAL A 204 9.64 -6.71 -3.39
C VAL A 204 9.65 -6.89 -1.87
N THR A 205 10.05 -5.83 -1.15
CA THR A 205 9.86 -5.81 0.31
C THR A 205 8.39 -5.51 0.60
N ALA A 206 7.66 -6.54 0.98
CA ALA A 206 6.21 -6.46 1.14
C ALA A 206 5.71 -7.42 2.21
N ALA A 207 4.62 -7.00 2.86
CA ALA A 207 3.81 -7.89 3.68
C ALA A 207 2.79 -8.64 2.80
N ASN A 208 1.49 -8.36 2.97
CA ASN A 208 0.42 -9.05 2.25
C ASN A 208 -0.06 -8.29 0.99
N MET A 209 -0.56 -7.06 1.16
CA MET A 209 -1.30 -6.31 0.12
C MET A 209 -0.48 -6.04 -1.15
N THR A 210 0.74 -5.55 -0.99
CA THR A 210 1.63 -5.23 -2.12
C THR A 210 2.03 -6.51 -2.86
N GLN A 211 2.40 -7.55 -2.12
CA GLN A 211 2.73 -8.85 -2.69
C GLN A 211 1.55 -9.43 -3.48
N ALA A 212 0.35 -9.44 -2.88
CA ALA A 212 -0.85 -9.92 -3.55
C ALA A 212 -1.11 -9.19 -4.88
N GLY A 213 -0.92 -7.87 -4.90
CA GLY A 213 -1.08 -7.09 -6.13
C GLY A 213 -0.03 -7.41 -7.20
N CYS A 214 1.23 -7.61 -6.80
CA CYS A 214 2.28 -8.06 -7.71
C CYS A 214 1.97 -9.45 -8.29
N ASP A 215 1.58 -10.40 -7.45
CA ASP A 215 1.24 -11.77 -7.88
C ASP A 215 0.00 -11.78 -8.78
N LEU A 216 -1.04 -11.02 -8.43
CA LEU A 216 -2.25 -10.90 -9.21
C LEU A 216 -1.98 -10.28 -10.59
N GLY A 217 -1.27 -9.14 -10.60
CA GLY A 217 -0.95 -8.41 -11.83
C GLY A 217 -0.07 -9.23 -12.78
N SER A 218 1.01 -9.83 -12.27
CA SER A 218 1.89 -10.67 -13.09
C SER A 218 1.17 -11.87 -13.68
N ARG A 219 0.29 -12.50 -12.91
CA ARG A 219 -0.53 -13.63 -13.37
C ARG A 219 -1.52 -13.23 -14.45
N ILE A 220 -2.23 -12.11 -14.26
CA ILE A 220 -3.18 -11.58 -15.23
C ILE A 220 -2.47 -11.23 -16.55
N LEU A 221 -1.25 -10.69 -16.47
CA LEU A 221 -0.44 -10.34 -17.65
C LEU A 221 0.26 -11.56 -18.29
N GLY A 222 0.23 -12.71 -17.63
CA GLY A 222 0.88 -13.94 -18.12
C GLY A 222 2.40 -13.88 -18.08
N TRP A 223 2.97 -13.16 -17.13
CA TRP A 223 4.42 -13.06 -17.02
C TRP A 223 5.08 -14.37 -16.59
N PRO A 224 6.25 -14.71 -17.16
CA PRO A 224 7.07 -15.81 -16.68
C PRO A 224 7.87 -15.42 -15.43
N THR A 225 7.89 -14.13 -15.09
CA THR A 225 8.65 -13.55 -13.98
C THR A 225 8.33 -14.20 -12.64
N ARG A 226 9.35 -14.60 -11.91
CA ARG A 226 9.21 -15.09 -10.54
C ARG A 226 9.12 -13.93 -9.55
N ILE A 227 7.95 -13.76 -8.93
CA ILE A 227 7.74 -12.73 -7.90
C ILE A 227 8.19 -13.26 -6.54
N GLN A 228 9.06 -12.52 -5.85
CA GLN A 228 9.58 -12.88 -4.52
C GLN A 228 9.36 -11.75 -3.52
N GLY A 229 8.41 -11.95 -2.61
CA GLY A 229 8.21 -11.07 -1.47
C GLY A 229 9.21 -11.34 -0.36
N ILE A 230 9.74 -10.27 0.20
CA ILE A 230 10.60 -10.32 1.39
C ILE A 230 9.82 -9.60 2.50
N SER A 231 9.32 -10.36 3.47
CA SER A 231 8.55 -9.79 4.58
C SER A 231 9.46 -8.98 5.51
N PRO A 232 9.17 -7.70 5.74
CA PRO A 232 9.95 -6.86 6.65
C PRO A 232 9.63 -7.11 8.13
N VAL A 233 8.59 -7.89 8.42
CA VAL A 233 8.11 -8.21 9.77
C VAL A 233 7.73 -9.68 9.86
N TYR A 234 7.74 -10.21 11.06
CA TYR A 234 7.19 -11.53 11.34
C TYR A 234 5.66 -11.43 11.45
N PHE A 235 4.98 -12.44 10.93
CA PHE A 235 3.54 -12.63 11.06
C PHE A 235 3.29 -13.97 11.75
N GLU A 236 2.40 -14.00 12.73
CA GLU A 236 1.96 -15.25 13.37
C GLU A 236 1.07 -16.08 12.43
N MET A 237 0.33 -15.41 11.55
CA MET A 237 -0.51 -16.03 10.53
C MET A 237 0.29 -16.52 9.32
N ASP A 238 -0.20 -17.49 8.59
CA ASP A 238 0.37 -17.86 7.29
C ASP A 238 0.11 -16.75 6.27
N ILE A 239 1.15 -15.96 6.02
CA ILE A 239 1.12 -14.83 5.08
C ILE A 239 0.76 -15.29 3.65
N LYS A 240 1.07 -16.53 3.26
CA LYS A 240 0.76 -17.05 1.93
C LYS A 240 -0.73 -17.28 1.76
N GLU A 241 -1.40 -17.77 2.79
CA GLU A 241 -2.86 -17.93 2.79
C GLU A 241 -3.56 -16.57 2.71
N ASP A 242 -3.06 -15.57 3.43
CA ASP A 242 -3.60 -14.21 3.37
C ASP A 242 -3.42 -13.57 2.00
N ILE A 243 -2.22 -13.69 1.39
CA ILE A 243 -1.96 -13.23 0.02
C ILE A 243 -2.91 -13.91 -0.96
N ALA A 244 -3.08 -15.24 -0.87
CA ALA A 244 -3.99 -15.97 -1.73
C ALA A 244 -5.45 -15.53 -1.55
N ARG A 245 -5.88 -15.25 -0.31
CA ARG A 245 -7.20 -14.72 0.00
C ARG A 245 -7.44 -13.36 -0.67
N ILE A 246 -6.47 -12.46 -0.63
CA ILE A 246 -6.54 -11.15 -1.28
C ILE A 246 -6.63 -11.31 -2.79
N CYS A 247 -5.75 -12.13 -3.41
CA CYS A 247 -5.75 -12.39 -4.84
C CYS A 247 -7.07 -12.98 -5.35
N ASN A 248 -7.71 -13.87 -4.58
CA ASN A 248 -8.97 -14.50 -4.97
C ASN A 248 -10.18 -13.57 -4.90
N LYS A 249 -10.06 -12.44 -4.21
CA LYS A 249 -11.12 -11.43 -4.10
C LYS A 249 -10.90 -10.21 -5.00
N GLY A 250 -9.67 -9.98 -5.46
CA GLY A 250 -9.31 -8.88 -6.37
C GLY A 250 -9.53 -9.27 -7.82
#